data_0c84014208f347617b09a75e62be7a41
#
_entry.id   0c84014208f347617b09a75e62be7a41
#
_cell.length_a   1.000
_cell.length_b   1.000
_cell.length_c   1.000
_cell.angle_alpha   90.00
_cell.angle_beta   90.00
_cell.angle_gamma   90.00
#
_symmetry.space_group_name_H-M   'P 1'
#
loop_
_entity.id
_entity.type
_entity.pdbx_description
1 polymer ?
#
loop_
_entity_poly.entity_id
_entity_poly.type
_entity_poly.pdbx_seq_one_letter_code
_entity_poly.pdbx_strand_id
1 'polypeptide(L)'
;MRNGLSKNPLSRLGRVFVLWLLIPATVFGSTFAFARSAATGFALAKNDPVKLRNFLLRMPKGGDLHNHLTGTVYAESYLGWAAEDGKCWDVAVKAIVPGPCAEGTISFADVYPGGRLTPRLTVDPIIDMLSTRNFRLREESGHNQFFATFARFAQATLGRRGEMLAEVTHRAGRQNIVYLELMQSGGMLEAALLAKGSVDFDAELGQRVDHIELDKIVANVLVQLDAMEAKALQLNQCDGEDASPGCAVEVRYLAQVLRIWEPEEVYAQTVLAYKLIKADPRIVGLNFVAPEDHPVALRDYKMHMGFIAEIGTMFPEQTKGITLHSGELALGLVPPEHLGWHITEAIEVAGARRVGHAVDIAHTPELYALLKKMAQDRILVEINLTSNDVILGIKYPYHPFELYMEYDVPMALSTDDEGVSRIDLTHEYQRATQTFDLSFARVRALSRNALQYNFLPGAALFEDTFSGEISGPCAGELAADDRLSEDCQAFLDQSEKAALQWDLEKKFAAFDESFE
;
A
#
# COMPACT_ATOMS: atom_id res chain seq x y z
N MET A 1 51.10 -55.72 -34.73
CA MET A 1 51.09 -56.89 -35.59
C MET A 1 50.06 -56.59 -36.68
N ARG A 2 50.57 -56.31 -37.83
CA ARG A 2 50.36 -56.93 -39.16
C ARG A 2 48.92 -56.80 -39.66
N ASN A 3 48.72 -55.91 -40.69
CA ASN A 3 48.75 -56.20 -42.17
C ASN A 3 47.38 -56.69 -42.63
N GLY A 4 46.80 -56.28 -43.72
CA GLY A 4 47.27 -55.65 -44.96
C GLY A 4 46.06 -55.43 -45.88
N LEU A 5 46.13 -54.44 -46.67
CA LEU A 5 46.27 -54.38 -48.13
C LEU A 5 45.39 -55.35 -48.96
N SER A 6 44.50 -54.86 -49.85
CA SER A 6 44.86 -54.79 -51.28
C SER A 6 43.66 -54.55 -52.21
N LYS A 7 43.78 -53.49 -53.04
CA LYS A 7 43.62 -53.40 -54.51
C LYS A 7 42.23 -53.21 -55.14
N ASN A 8 42.14 -52.05 -55.81
CA ASN A 8 41.36 -51.74 -57.02
C ASN A 8 41.60 -52.73 -58.18
N PRO A 9 40.76 -52.81 -59.26
CA PRO A 9 40.81 -51.78 -60.28
C PRO A 9 39.50 -51.46 -61.09
N LEU A 10 39.46 -50.23 -61.60
CA LEU A 10 39.02 -49.69 -62.91
C LEU A 10 38.02 -50.46 -63.81
N SER A 11 36.92 -49.80 -64.25
CA SER A 11 36.68 -49.51 -65.68
C SER A 11 35.44 -48.63 -65.93
N ARG A 12 35.66 -47.50 -66.56
CA ARG A 12 35.09 -46.88 -67.77
C ARG A 12 33.63 -46.44 -67.83
N LEU A 13 33.50 -45.10 -67.93
CA LEU A 13 32.74 -44.26 -68.89
C LEU A 13 31.23 -44.43 -69.06
N GLY A 14 30.58 -43.38 -68.85
CA GLY A 14 29.25 -42.99 -69.35
C GLY A 14 28.92 -41.53 -68.95
N ARG A 15 29.25 -40.57 -69.84
CA ARG A 15 28.84 -39.19 -69.68
C ARG A 15 27.36 -39.07 -70.02
N VAL A 16 26.48 -38.72 -69.00
CA VAL A 16 25.16 -38.21 -69.24
C VAL A 16 25.12 -36.79 -68.63
N PHE A 17 24.99 -35.82 -69.51
CA PHE A 17 24.71 -34.42 -69.12
C PHE A 17 23.27 -34.35 -68.64
N VAL A 18 23.06 -34.18 -67.35
CA VAL A 18 21.74 -33.74 -66.76
C VAL A 18 21.84 -32.27 -66.41
N LEU A 19 21.10 -31.50 -67.19
CA LEU A 19 20.90 -30.06 -66.96
C LEU A 19 20.09 -29.87 -65.66
N TRP A 20 20.76 -29.43 -64.57
CA TRP A 20 20.07 -28.98 -63.34
C TRP A 20 19.59 -27.56 -63.55
N LEU A 21 18.27 -27.41 -63.73
CA LEU A 21 17.59 -26.15 -63.54
C LEU A 21 17.66 -25.79 -62.06
N LEU A 22 18.51 -24.83 -61.70
CA LEU A 22 18.50 -24.13 -60.41
C LEU A 22 17.26 -23.28 -60.32
N ILE A 23 16.20 -23.76 -59.65
CA ILE A 23 15.10 -22.96 -59.14
C ILE A 23 15.60 -22.34 -57.84
N PRO A 24 15.68 -20.99 -57.70
CA PRO A 24 15.97 -20.39 -56.41
C PRO A 24 14.75 -20.62 -55.52
N ALA A 25 14.87 -21.53 -54.56
CA ALA A 25 13.92 -21.62 -53.46
C ALA A 25 14.10 -20.35 -52.57
N THR A 26 13.33 -19.33 -52.88
CA THR A 26 13.08 -18.25 -51.93
C THR A 26 12.32 -18.85 -50.75
N VAL A 27 13.07 -19.23 -49.71
CA VAL A 27 12.52 -19.52 -48.39
C VAL A 27 12.01 -18.18 -47.88
N PHE A 28 10.74 -17.92 -48.09
CA PHE A 28 10.02 -16.95 -47.28
C PHE A 28 10.00 -17.54 -45.86
N GLY A 29 10.99 -17.21 -45.07
CA GLY A 29 10.94 -17.33 -43.64
C GLY A 29 9.90 -16.34 -43.12
N SER A 30 8.63 -16.75 -43.12
CA SER A 30 7.64 -16.14 -42.28
C SER A 30 8.12 -16.32 -40.84
N THR A 31 8.83 -15.33 -40.33
CA THR A 31 8.92 -15.13 -38.88
C THR A 31 7.49 -14.89 -38.41
N PHE A 32 6.82 -15.95 -37.96
CA PHE A 32 5.68 -15.80 -37.11
C PHE A 32 6.21 -15.05 -35.87
N ALA A 33 6.07 -13.74 -35.86
CA ALA A 33 6.08 -12.99 -34.64
C ALA A 33 4.89 -13.55 -33.84
N PHE A 34 5.17 -14.45 -32.91
CA PHE A 34 4.18 -14.77 -31.88
C PHE A 34 3.90 -13.48 -31.16
N ALA A 35 2.70 -12.93 -31.31
CA ALA A 35 2.21 -11.86 -30.50
C ALA A 35 2.41 -12.30 -29.04
N ARG A 36 3.31 -11.61 -28.34
CA ARG A 36 3.61 -11.95 -26.95
C ARG A 36 2.58 -11.25 -26.10
N SER A 37 1.55 -11.96 -25.67
CA SER A 37 0.59 -11.40 -24.70
C SER A 37 1.31 -11.06 -23.38
N ALA A 38 0.75 -10.12 -22.60
CA ALA A 38 1.27 -9.80 -21.27
C ALA A 38 1.40 -11.05 -20.37
N ALA A 39 0.46 -12.01 -20.49
CA ALA A 39 0.55 -13.29 -19.79
C ALA A 39 1.81 -14.10 -20.17
N THR A 40 2.18 -14.10 -21.46
CA THR A 40 3.43 -14.74 -21.93
C THR A 40 4.64 -13.95 -21.42
N GLY A 41 4.60 -12.62 -21.45
CA GLY A 41 5.63 -11.75 -20.90
C GLY A 41 5.86 -12.01 -19.40
N PHE A 42 4.79 -12.14 -18.64
CA PHE A 42 4.84 -12.49 -17.22
C PHE A 42 5.47 -13.87 -16.99
N ALA A 43 5.03 -14.89 -17.71
CA ALA A 43 5.57 -16.25 -17.57
C ALA A 43 7.08 -16.31 -17.83
N LEU A 44 7.59 -15.51 -18.79
CA LEU A 44 9.02 -15.40 -19.09
C LEU A 44 9.79 -14.59 -18.02
N ALA A 45 9.12 -13.65 -17.34
CA ALA A 45 9.73 -12.80 -16.33
C ALA A 45 9.70 -13.41 -14.93
N LYS A 46 8.68 -14.20 -14.59
CA LYS A 46 8.31 -14.64 -13.23
C LYS A 46 9.48 -15.22 -12.42
N ASN A 47 10.33 -16.02 -13.06
CA ASN A 47 11.45 -16.70 -12.39
C ASN A 47 12.77 -15.91 -12.42
N ASP A 48 12.77 -14.71 -13.00
CA ASP A 48 13.93 -13.81 -13.05
C ASP A 48 13.58 -12.53 -12.26
N PRO A 49 14.18 -12.27 -11.09
CA PRO A 49 13.81 -11.14 -10.25
C PRO A 49 13.93 -9.78 -10.95
N VAL A 50 14.92 -9.63 -11.84
CA VAL A 50 15.14 -8.35 -12.54
C VAL A 50 14.07 -8.13 -13.62
N LYS A 51 13.74 -9.17 -14.39
CA LYS A 51 12.70 -9.09 -15.41
C LYS A 51 11.32 -8.93 -14.78
N LEU A 52 11.05 -9.68 -13.70
CA LEU A 52 9.78 -9.57 -12.98
C LEU A 52 9.59 -8.17 -12.40
N ARG A 53 10.63 -7.61 -11.79
CA ARG A 53 10.59 -6.22 -11.29
C ARG A 53 10.24 -5.23 -12.40
N ASN A 54 10.89 -5.34 -13.56
CA ASN A 54 10.61 -4.44 -14.69
C ASN A 54 9.18 -4.65 -15.25
N PHE A 55 8.73 -5.89 -15.35
CA PHE A 55 7.37 -6.21 -15.77
C PHE A 55 6.33 -5.60 -14.81
N LEU A 56 6.48 -5.85 -13.51
CA LEU A 56 5.56 -5.36 -12.48
C LEU A 56 5.61 -3.83 -12.32
N LEU A 57 6.76 -3.18 -12.53
CA LEU A 57 6.85 -1.71 -12.51
C LEU A 57 5.96 -1.08 -13.59
N ARG A 58 5.88 -1.70 -14.77
CA ARG A 58 5.07 -1.25 -15.90
C ARG A 58 3.60 -1.64 -15.77
N MET A 59 3.29 -2.72 -15.06
CA MET A 59 1.93 -3.22 -14.87
C MET A 59 1.10 -2.21 -14.06
N PRO A 60 -0.12 -1.88 -14.51
CA PRO A 60 -1.06 -1.07 -13.72
C PRO A 60 -1.38 -1.75 -12.39
N LYS A 61 -1.41 -0.96 -11.31
CA LYS A 61 -1.81 -1.37 -9.96
C LYS A 61 -3.02 -0.55 -9.55
N GLY A 62 -4.02 -1.21 -8.97
CA GLY A 62 -5.25 -0.55 -8.55
C GLY A 62 -4.99 0.52 -7.52
N GLY A 63 -4.56 0.12 -6.34
CA GLY A 63 -4.29 1.08 -5.28
C GLY A 63 -3.42 0.52 -4.18
N ASP A 64 -3.01 1.43 -3.28
CA ASP A 64 -2.45 1.12 -1.97
C ASP A 64 -3.44 1.59 -0.91
N LEU A 65 -4.07 0.63 -0.22
CA LEU A 65 -5.17 0.88 0.72
C LEU A 65 -4.71 0.99 2.18
N HIS A 66 -3.45 0.64 2.45
CA HIS A 66 -2.87 0.65 3.77
C HIS A 66 -1.49 1.31 3.70
N ASN A 67 -1.49 2.64 3.87
CA ASN A 67 -0.31 3.46 3.66
C ASN A 67 -0.34 4.66 4.62
N HIS A 68 0.71 4.81 5.44
CA HIS A 68 0.85 5.92 6.39
C HIS A 68 1.65 7.05 5.76
N LEU A 69 1.04 8.22 5.56
CA LEU A 69 1.66 9.35 4.87
C LEU A 69 3.08 9.68 5.39
N THR A 70 3.27 9.69 6.71
CA THR A 70 4.58 10.00 7.29
C THR A 70 5.59 8.86 7.14
N GLY A 71 5.17 7.61 7.27
CA GLY A 71 6.05 6.46 7.13
C GLY A 71 6.40 6.12 5.68
N THR A 72 5.63 6.64 4.73
CA THR A 72 5.85 6.40 3.29
C THR A 72 6.99 7.23 2.73
N VAL A 73 7.33 8.37 3.32
CA VAL A 73 8.44 9.24 2.89
C VAL A 73 9.79 8.59 3.16
N TYR A 74 10.69 8.59 2.17
CA TYR A 74 12.03 8.08 2.37
C TYR A 74 12.88 8.99 3.27
N ALA A 75 13.77 8.38 4.05
CA ALA A 75 14.65 9.07 4.99
C ALA A 75 15.45 10.22 4.35
N GLU A 76 15.84 10.07 3.08
CA GLU A 76 16.61 11.08 2.34
C GLU A 76 15.83 12.40 2.20
N SER A 77 14.52 12.35 2.02
CA SER A 77 13.69 13.55 1.94
C SER A 77 13.61 14.25 3.30
N TYR A 78 13.45 13.48 4.38
CA TYR A 78 13.51 14.03 5.73
C TYR A 78 14.86 14.71 6.05
N LEU A 79 15.98 14.16 5.57
CA LEU A 79 17.28 14.78 5.69
C LEU A 79 17.34 16.11 4.91
N GLY A 80 16.81 16.11 3.68
CA GLY A 80 16.73 17.31 2.85
C GLY A 80 15.95 18.44 3.53
N TRP A 81 14.73 18.13 3.99
CA TRP A 81 13.89 19.10 4.69
C TRP A 81 14.48 19.55 6.03
N ALA A 82 15.11 18.64 6.77
CA ALA A 82 15.81 19.02 8.00
C ALA A 82 16.97 20.00 7.73
N ALA A 83 17.68 19.83 6.61
CA ALA A 83 18.73 20.75 6.20
C ALA A 83 18.18 22.14 5.81
N GLU A 84 17.11 22.18 5.03
CA GLU A 84 16.40 23.41 4.64
C GLU A 84 15.87 24.17 5.85
N ASP A 85 15.33 23.46 6.85
CA ASP A 85 14.74 24.03 8.06
C ASP A 85 15.79 24.33 9.16
N GLY A 86 17.09 24.13 8.90
CA GLY A 86 18.17 24.37 9.87
C GLY A 86 18.11 23.47 11.10
N LYS A 87 17.57 22.25 10.96
CA LYS A 87 17.46 21.24 12.03
C LYS A 87 18.76 20.48 12.22
N CYS A 88 18.85 19.76 13.33
CA CYS A 88 20.04 19.06 13.75
C CYS A 88 19.74 17.59 14.02
N TRP A 89 20.75 16.74 13.89
CA TRP A 89 20.74 15.38 14.38
C TRP A 89 21.35 15.31 15.77
N ASP A 90 20.57 14.92 16.75
CA ASP A 90 21.08 14.66 18.10
C ASP A 90 21.65 13.23 18.15
N VAL A 91 22.95 13.14 18.44
CA VAL A 91 23.67 11.84 18.41
C VAL A 91 23.30 10.96 19.60
N ALA A 92 22.93 11.55 20.74
CA ALA A 92 22.61 10.81 21.96
C ALA A 92 21.21 10.19 21.89
N VAL A 93 20.20 11.00 21.50
CA VAL A 93 18.81 10.52 21.38
C VAL A 93 18.51 9.91 20.02
N LYS A 94 19.43 10.05 19.05
CA LYS A 94 19.30 9.50 17.68
C LYS A 94 18.02 9.99 16.98
N ALA A 95 17.76 11.29 17.03
CA ALA A 95 16.58 11.91 16.45
C ALA A 95 16.90 13.27 15.82
N ILE A 96 16.04 13.69 14.88
CA ILE A 96 16.04 15.05 14.33
C ILE A 96 15.46 15.97 15.41
N VAL A 97 16.17 17.05 15.72
CA VAL A 97 15.80 18.04 16.74
C VAL A 97 15.77 19.45 16.13
N PRO A 98 15.04 20.41 16.74
CA PRO A 98 15.06 21.80 16.29
C PRO A 98 16.45 22.42 16.36
N GLY A 99 16.74 23.38 15.44
CA GLY A 99 17.94 24.24 15.55
C GLY A 99 17.74 25.38 16.58
N PRO A 100 18.83 26.12 16.91
CA PRO A 100 20.18 25.98 16.38
C PRO A 100 20.94 24.78 16.96
N CYS A 101 21.89 24.24 16.19
CA CYS A 101 22.64 23.04 16.60
C CYS A 101 23.62 23.37 17.75
N ALA A 102 23.57 22.56 18.80
CA ALA A 102 24.37 22.65 20.00
C ALA A 102 25.49 21.59 20.00
N GLU A 103 26.35 21.62 21.02
CA GLU A 103 27.35 20.58 21.26
C GLU A 103 26.68 19.20 21.37
N GLY A 104 27.21 18.17 20.72
CA GLY A 104 26.64 16.84 20.64
C GLY A 104 25.59 16.64 19.51
N THR A 105 25.31 17.71 18.74
CA THR A 105 24.44 17.63 17.57
C THR A 105 25.20 17.83 16.26
N ILE A 106 24.65 17.33 15.15
CA ILE A 106 25.20 17.48 13.80
C ILE A 106 24.22 18.33 12.98
N SER A 107 24.68 19.41 12.37
CA SER A 107 23.88 20.26 11.48
C SER A 107 23.61 19.52 10.17
N PHE A 108 22.35 19.39 9.79
CA PHE A 108 21.99 18.82 8.48
C PHE A 108 22.40 19.74 7.32
N ALA A 109 22.41 21.06 7.51
CA ALA A 109 22.88 22.00 6.49
C ALA A 109 24.37 21.77 6.14
N ASP A 110 25.19 21.27 7.09
CA ASP A 110 26.60 21.00 6.87
C ASP A 110 26.85 19.62 6.23
N VAL A 111 26.06 18.59 6.60
CA VAL A 111 26.27 17.20 6.13
C VAL A 111 25.41 16.81 4.93
N TYR A 112 24.35 17.57 4.64
CA TYR A 112 23.45 17.36 3.52
C TYR A 112 23.15 18.64 2.72
N PRO A 113 24.20 19.38 2.32
CA PRO A 113 24.03 20.69 1.67
C PRO A 113 23.31 20.56 0.31
N GLY A 114 22.19 21.29 0.16
CA GLY A 114 21.44 21.33 -1.09
C GLY A 114 20.87 19.98 -1.53
N GLY A 115 20.53 19.10 -0.59
CA GLY A 115 19.95 17.79 -0.89
C GLY A 115 20.94 16.79 -1.49
N ARG A 116 22.24 17.01 -1.37
CA ARG A 116 23.28 16.13 -1.88
C ARG A 116 24.04 15.44 -0.75
N LEU A 117 24.08 14.11 -0.81
CA LEU A 117 24.85 13.28 0.12
C LEU A 117 26.35 13.59 0.05
N THR A 118 26.91 14.23 1.10
CA THR A 118 28.33 14.41 1.27
C THR A 118 28.71 14.45 2.76
N PRO A 119 29.71 13.71 3.22
CA PRO A 119 30.13 12.40 2.74
C PRO A 119 29.17 11.29 3.21
N ARG A 120 28.95 10.25 2.42
CA ARG A 120 28.06 9.11 2.74
C ARG A 120 28.26 8.55 4.15
N LEU A 121 29.51 8.52 4.64
CA LEU A 121 29.86 7.96 5.94
C LEU A 121 29.19 8.66 7.14
N THR A 122 28.74 9.91 7.01
CA THR A 122 28.03 10.62 8.08
C THR A 122 26.53 10.45 7.98
N VAL A 123 26.00 10.34 6.76
CA VAL A 123 24.55 10.30 6.49
C VAL A 123 23.99 8.88 6.54
N ASP A 124 24.77 7.89 6.07
CA ASP A 124 24.34 6.49 6.03
C ASP A 124 23.87 5.95 7.40
N PRO A 125 24.57 6.18 8.52
CA PRO A 125 24.08 5.79 9.83
C PRO A 125 22.77 6.48 10.23
N ILE A 126 22.55 7.73 9.81
CA ILE A 126 21.30 8.45 10.10
C ILE A 126 20.14 7.83 9.30
N ILE A 127 20.35 7.55 8.00
CA ILE A 127 19.36 6.85 7.18
C ILE A 127 19.00 5.49 7.79
N ASP A 128 19.98 4.76 8.33
CA ASP A 128 19.77 3.50 9.03
C ASP A 128 18.94 3.66 10.31
N MET A 129 19.05 4.80 11.00
CA MET A 129 18.22 5.09 12.17
C MET A 129 16.80 5.53 11.79
N LEU A 130 16.62 6.19 10.64
CA LEU A 130 15.32 6.68 10.15
C LEU A 130 14.56 5.65 9.30
N SER A 131 15.08 4.43 9.15
CA SER A 131 14.46 3.36 8.36
C SER A 131 14.87 1.98 8.89
N THR A 132 14.28 0.95 8.34
CA THR A 132 14.66 -0.44 8.64
C THR A 132 15.86 -0.92 7.82
N ARG A 133 16.53 -0.02 7.09
CA ARG A 133 17.75 -0.35 6.36
C ARG A 133 18.82 -0.89 7.33
N ASN A 134 19.44 -2.01 6.98
CA ASN A 134 20.52 -2.64 7.74
C ASN A 134 20.18 -3.05 9.20
N PHE A 135 18.90 -3.04 9.63
CA PHE A 135 18.57 -3.39 11.03
C PHE A 135 19.04 -4.80 11.41
N ARG A 136 19.01 -5.76 10.45
CA ARG A 136 19.47 -7.13 10.68
C ARG A 136 20.97 -7.26 10.97
N LEU A 137 21.75 -6.22 10.67
CA LEU A 137 23.19 -6.14 10.98
C LEU A 137 23.47 -5.54 12.36
N ARG A 138 22.44 -5.11 13.06
CA ARG A 138 22.49 -4.53 14.41
C ARG A 138 21.79 -5.47 15.37
N GLU A 139 22.12 -5.39 16.65
CA GLU A 139 21.49 -6.20 17.72
C GLU A 139 20.13 -5.62 18.13
N GLU A 140 19.35 -5.11 17.18
CA GLU A 140 18.04 -4.51 17.43
C GLU A 140 16.96 -5.29 16.69
N SER A 141 15.79 -5.50 17.33
CA SER A 141 14.67 -6.15 16.65
C SER A 141 14.10 -5.27 15.54
N GLY A 142 13.55 -5.91 14.50
CA GLY A 142 12.86 -5.17 13.45
C GLY A 142 11.70 -4.34 13.99
N HIS A 143 10.94 -4.89 14.93
CA HIS A 143 9.87 -4.21 15.67
C HIS A 143 10.36 -2.90 16.31
N ASN A 144 11.35 -2.97 17.18
CA ASN A 144 11.86 -1.78 17.88
C ASN A 144 12.44 -0.75 16.91
N GLN A 145 13.19 -1.20 15.90
CA GLN A 145 13.74 -0.30 14.90
C GLN A 145 12.65 0.39 14.09
N PHE A 146 11.63 -0.34 13.66
CA PHE A 146 10.51 0.19 12.89
C PHE A 146 9.79 1.31 13.66
N PHE A 147 9.26 1.01 14.83
CA PHE A 147 8.49 1.97 15.61
C PHE A 147 9.31 3.15 16.14
N ALA A 148 10.61 2.95 16.41
CA ALA A 148 11.47 4.05 16.83
C ALA A 148 11.71 5.11 15.73
N THR A 149 11.55 4.78 14.46
CA THR A 149 11.77 5.72 13.36
C THR A 149 10.84 6.94 13.43
N PHE A 150 9.58 6.74 13.82
CA PHE A 150 8.58 7.80 13.88
C PHE A 150 8.96 8.95 14.82
N ALA A 151 9.43 8.63 16.02
CA ALA A 151 9.94 9.64 16.95
C ALA A 151 11.22 10.31 16.42
N ARG A 152 12.07 9.55 15.72
CA ARG A 152 13.35 10.04 15.21
C ARG A 152 13.21 11.06 14.07
N PHE A 153 12.22 10.89 13.18
CA PHE A 153 11.99 11.84 12.09
C PHE A 153 10.87 12.86 12.36
N ALA A 154 10.14 12.76 13.48
CA ALA A 154 8.95 13.58 13.76
C ALA A 154 9.17 15.08 13.52
N GLN A 155 10.32 15.63 13.90
CA GLN A 155 10.62 17.05 13.69
C GLN A 155 10.72 17.42 12.21
N ALA A 156 11.14 16.51 11.34
CA ALA A 156 11.24 16.77 9.91
C ALA A 156 9.88 16.79 9.19
N THR A 157 8.82 16.27 9.82
CA THR A 157 7.46 16.27 9.22
C THR A 157 6.72 17.58 9.42
N LEU A 158 7.15 18.41 10.38
CA LEU A 158 6.44 19.63 10.76
C LEU A 158 6.44 20.64 9.61
N GLY A 159 5.24 21.03 9.17
CA GLY A 159 5.06 21.97 8.05
C GLY A 159 5.34 21.39 6.66
N ARG A 160 5.59 20.08 6.53
CA ARG A 160 6.01 19.43 5.27
C ARG A 160 4.96 18.48 4.67
N ARG A 161 3.70 18.57 5.12
CA ARG A 161 2.65 17.64 4.65
C ARG A 161 2.43 17.68 3.12
N GLY A 162 2.52 18.88 2.51
CA GLY A 162 2.38 19.02 1.05
C GLY A 162 3.55 18.41 0.28
N GLU A 163 4.78 18.57 0.79
CA GLU A 163 5.97 17.93 0.24
C GLU A 163 5.91 16.41 0.37
N MET A 164 5.42 15.89 1.50
CA MET A 164 5.20 14.46 1.70
C MET A 164 4.19 13.92 0.69
N LEU A 165 3.04 14.57 0.53
CA LEU A 165 2.03 14.16 -0.44
C LEU A 165 2.54 14.20 -1.87
N ALA A 166 3.32 15.23 -2.25
CA ALA A 166 3.91 15.34 -3.57
C ALA A 166 4.88 14.19 -3.88
N GLU A 167 5.73 13.82 -2.91
CA GLU A 167 6.66 12.70 -3.06
C GLU A 167 5.92 11.37 -3.21
N VAL A 168 4.95 11.12 -2.34
CA VAL A 168 4.18 9.87 -2.31
C VAL A 168 3.40 9.67 -3.61
N THR A 169 2.66 10.70 -4.06
CA THR A 169 1.90 10.64 -5.31
C THR A 169 2.80 10.52 -6.54
N HIS A 170 3.92 11.27 -6.59
CA HIS A 170 4.91 11.13 -7.67
C HIS A 170 5.41 9.70 -7.79
N ARG A 171 5.79 9.08 -6.67
CA ARG A 171 6.29 7.70 -6.64
C ARG A 171 5.22 6.69 -7.01
N ALA A 172 3.98 6.88 -6.54
CA ALA A 172 2.84 6.04 -6.89
C ALA A 172 2.55 6.07 -8.41
N GLY A 173 2.49 7.27 -9.00
CA GLY A 173 2.28 7.43 -10.45
C GLY A 173 3.37 6.75 -11.29
N ARG A 174 4.63 6.82 -10.86
CA ARG A 174 5.75 6.11 -11.51
C ARG A 174 5.66 4.59 -11.43
N GLN A 175 4.88 4.06 -10.53
CA GLN A 175 4.61 2.64 -10.37
C GLN A 175 3.29 2.21 -11.04
N ASN A 176 2.62 3.10 -11.75
CA ASN A 176 1.29 2.89 -12.32
C ASN A 176 0.23 2.51 -11.28
N ILE A 177 0.32 3.09 -10.08
CA ILE A 177 -0.73 3.04 -9.07
C ILE A 177 -1.74 4.14 -9.43
N VAL A 178 -3.04 3.83 -9.40
CA VAL A 178 -4.09 4.78 -9.77
C VAL A 178 -4.78 5.40 -8.55
N TYR A 179 -4.66 4.78 -7.37
CA TYR A 179 -5.39 5.17 -6.17
C TYR A 179 -4.59 4.97 -4.88
N LEU A 180 -4.72 5.91 -3.95
CA LEU A 180 -4.13 5.83 -2.61
C LEU A 180 -5.18 6.14 -1.54
N GLU A 181 -5.23 5.33 -0.47
CA GLU A 181 -5.87 5.70 0.79
C GLU A 181 -4.80 5.96 1.84
N LEU A 182 -4.53 7.24 2.12
CA LEU A 182 -3.44 7.65 3.00
C LEU A 182 -3.94 7.89 4.42
N MET A 183 -3.38 7.17 5.39
CA MET A 183 -3.63 7.40 6.80
C MET A 183 -2.92 8.65 7.28
N GLN A 184 -3.64 9.53 8.01
CA GLN A 184 -3.07 10.72 8.64
C GLN A 184 -3.79 11.12 9.93
N SER A 185 -3.04 11.71 10.88
CA SER A 185 -3.52 12.07 12.21
C SER A 185 -3.89 13.56 12.33
N GLY A 186 -4.52 14.14 11.29
CA GLY A 186 -4.96 15.54 11.34
C GLY A 186 -5.92 15.80 12.51
N GLY A 187 -5.57 16.73 13.43
CA GLY A 187 -6.39 17.10 14.58
C GLY A 187 -6.42 16.10 15.74
N MET A 188 -5.82 14.89 15.58
CA MET A 188 -5.93 13.83 16.61
C MET A 188 -5.26 14.21 17.94
N LEU A 189 -4.10 14.87 17.89
CA LEU A 189 -3.43 15.38 19.09
C LEU A 189 -4.27 16.43 19.81
N GLU A 190 -4.86 17.35 19.04
CA GLU A 190 -5.72 18.40 19.57
C GLU A 190 -6.96 17.82 20.24
N ALA A 191 -7.60 16.82 19.63
CA ALA A 191 -8.76 16.12 20.20
C ALA A 191 -8.39 15.37 21.49
N ALA A 192 -7.26 14.69 21.51
CA ALA A 192 -6.77 13.99 22.68
C ALA A 192 -6.48 14.96 23.85
N LEU A 193 -5.80 16.08 23.57
CA LEU A 193 -5.51 17.09 24.58
C LEU A 193 -6.80 17.73 25.13
N LEU A 194 -7.80 17.97 24.28
CA LEU A 194 -9.13 18.46 24.68
C LEU A 194 -9.82 17.48 25.64
N ALA A 195 -9.71 16.18 25.37
CA ALA A 195 -10.42 15.13 26.10
C ALA A 195 -9.78 14.78 27.43
N LYS A 196 -8.52 15.10 27.63
CA LYS A 196 -7.75 14.67 28.81
C LYS A 196 -8.42 15.10 30.13
N GLY A 197 -9.00 14.11 30.85
CA GLY A 197 -9.69 14.32 32.11
C GLY A 197 -11.04 15.07 31.99
N SER A 198 -11.63 15.15 30.79
CA SER A 198 -12.88 15.87 30.53
C SER A 198 -13.98 15.02 29.88
N VAL A 199 -13.69 13.78 29.46
CA VAL A 199 -14.71 12.86 28.93
C VAL A 199 -15.50 12.24 30.08
N ASP A 200 -16.82 12.39 30.05
CA ASP A 200 -17.73 11.81 31.01
C ASP A 200 -18.41 10.58 30.42
N PHE A 201 -17.88 9.38 30.72
CA PHE A 201 -18.44 8.12 30.24
C PHE A 201 -19.79 7.74 30.85
N ASP A 202 -20.20 8.41 31.97
CA ASP A 202 -21.51 8.20 32.58
C ASP A 202 -22.60 9.08 31.93
N ALA A 203 -22.18 10.08 31.14
CA ALA A 203 -23.10 10.92 30.38
C ALA A 203 -23.74 10.19 29.20
N GLU A 204 -24.85 10.74 28.68
CA GLU A 204 -25.41 10.25 27.40
C GLU A 204 -24.39 10.39 26.28
N LEU A 205 -24.42 9.45 25.31
CA LEU A 205 -23.43 9.31 24.25
C LEU A 205 -23.07 10.63 23.56
N GLY A 206 -24.06 11.44 23.19
CA GLY A 206 -23.85 12.73 22.53
C GLY A 206 -23.37 13.87 23.46
N GLN A 207 -23.14 13.62 24.75
CA GLN A 207 -22.71 14.61 25.74
C GLN A 207 -21.36 14.29 26.38
N ARG A 208 -20.74 13.16 26.03
CA ARG A 208 -19.49 12.67 26.65
C ARG A 208 -18.27 13.53 26.36
N VAL A 209 -18.30 14.29 25.26
CA VAL A 209 -17.18 15.12 24.80
C VAL A 209 -17.69 16.46 24.28
N ASP A 210 -16.85 17.49 24.31
CA ASP A 210 -17.19 18.81 23.76
C ASP A 210 -17.20 18.78 22.23
N HIS A 211 -18.39 18.58 21.67
CA HIS A 211 -18.61 18.54 20.22
C HIS A 211 -18.37 19.89 19.53
N ILE A 212 -18.52 21.02 20.22
CA ILE A 212 -18.31 22.36 19.67
C ILE A 212 -16.82 22.60 19.45
N GLU A 213 -15.98 22.23 20.42
CA GLU A 213 -14.53 22.34 20.26
C GLU A 213 -14.02 21.34 19.20
N LEU A 214 -14.57 20.12 19.12
CA LEU A 214 -14.24 19.18 18.05
C LEU A 214 -14.62 19.71 16.66
N ASP A 215 -15.74 20.45 16.51
CA ASP A 215 -16.11 21.06 15.23
C ASP A 215 -15.12 22.14 14.78
N LYS A 216 -14.52 22.88 15.72
CA LYS A 216 -13.43 23.80 15.40
C LYS A 216 -12.18 23.08 14.94
N ILE A 217 -11.84 21.93 15.55
CA ILE A 217 -10.73 21.09 15.10
C ILE A 217 -11.00 20.57 13.68
N VAL A 218 -12.21 20.08 13.41
CA VAL A 218 -12.61 19.66 12.04
C VAL A 218 -12.36 20.78 11.03
N ALA A 219 -12.89 21.99 11.29
CA ALA A 219 -12.71 23.12 10.38
C ALA A 219 -11.24 23.45 10.11
N ASN A 220 -10.39 23.39 11.16
CA ASN A 220 -8.95 23.60 11.01
C ASN A 220 -8.26 22.49 10.20
N VAL A 221 -8.65 21.23 10.41
CA VAL A 221 -8.10 20.07 9.66
C VAL A 221 -8.42 20.21 8.18
N LEU A 222 -9.64 20.62 7.79
CA LEU A 222 -10.01 20.80 6.41
C LEU A 222 -9.19 21.89 5.72
N VAL A 223 -8.95 23.03 6.39
CA VAL A 223 -8.06 24.09 5.87
C VAL A 223 -6.63 23.57 5.66
N GLN A 224 -6.12 22.74 6.59
CA GLN A 224 -4.79 22.13 6.45
C GLN A 224 -4.76 21.11 5.30
N LEU A 225 -5.83 20.36 5.08
CA LEU A 225 -5.96 19.41 3.99
C LEU A 225 -5.93 20.13 2.64
N ASP A 226 -6.70 21.19 2.47
CA ASP A 226 -6.69 22.03 1.26
C ASP A 226 -5.29 22.58 0.96
N ALA A 227 -4.61 23.10 1.98
CA ALA A 227 -3.25 23.63 1.83
C ALA A 227 -2.24 22.53 1.47
N MET A 228 -2.37 21.34 2.03
CA MET A 228 -1.54 20.19 1.73
C MET A 228 -1.67 19.75 0.27
N GLU A 229 -2.89 19.58 -0.22
CA GLU A 229 -3.16 19.19 -1.61
C GLU A 229 -2.72 20.26 -2.59
N ALA A 230 -3.06 21.53 -2.36
CA ALA A 230 -2.64 22.63 -3.21
C ALA A 230 -1.10 22.69 -3.34
N LYS A 231 -0.38 22.46 -2.22
CA LYS A 231 1.07 22.43 -2.24
C LYS A 231 1.61 21.23 -3.01
N ALA A 232 1.01 20.06 -2.87
CA ALA A 232 1.41 18.86 -3.61
C ALA A 232 1.19 19.01 -5.13
N LEU A 233 0.05 19.54 -5.54
CA LEU A 233 -0.25 19.84 -6.95
C LEU A 233 0.75 20.82 -7.54
N GLN A 234 1.11 21.89 -6.77
CA GLN A 234 2.13 22.85 -7.18
C GLN A 234 3.50 22.19 -7.39
N LEU A 235 3.94 21.36 -6.45
CA LEU A 235 5.26 20.69 -6.51
C LEU A 235 5.33 19.66 -7.64
N ASN A 236 4.22 18.97 -7.91
CA ASN A 236 4.07 18.03 -9.01
C ASN A 236 3.79 18.71 -10.35
N GLN A 237 3.68 20.05 -10.40
CA GLN A 237 3.44 20.83 -11.61
C GLN A 237 2.21 20.38 -12.40
N CYS A 238 1.11 20.05 -11.69
CA CYS A 238 -0.04 19.39 -12.29
C CYS A 238 -0.78 20.23 -13.33
N ASP A 239 -0.63 21.56 -13.33
CA ASP A 239 -1.18 22.47 -14.33
C ASP A 239 -0.23 22.73 -15.52
N GLY A 240 0.97 22.12 -15.54
CA GLY A 240 2.02 22.36 -16.51
C GLY A 240 2.20 21.28 -17.57
N GLU A 241 2.99 21.59 -18.61
CA GLU A 241 3.35 20.63 -19.66
C GLU A 241 4.24 19.49 -19.13
N ASP A 242 5.00 19.72 -18.05
CA ASP A 242 5.88 18.75 -17.40
C ASP A 242 5.23 18.12 -16.14
N ALA A 243 3.90 17.94 -16.18
CA ALA A 243 3.16 17.38 -15.06
C ALA A 243 3.72 16.03 -14.60
N SER A 244 3.92 15.89 -13.29
CA SER A 244 4.35 14.65 -12.66
C SER A 244 3.35 13.52 -12.89
N PRO A 245 3.78 12.25 -13.04
CA PRO A 245 2.87 11.11 -13.06
C PRO A 245 1.95 11.04 -11.82
N GLY A 246 2.36 11.65 -10.72
CA GLY A 246 1.57 11.74 -9.49
C GLY A 246 0.28 12.53 -9.62
N CYS A 247 0.16 13.41 -10.62
CA CYS A 247 -1.05 14.19 -10.88
C CYS A 247 -2.24 13.34 -11.35
N ALA A 248 -1.99 12.12 -11.82
CA ALA A 248 -3.01 11.18 -12.28
C ALA A 248 -3.42 10.17 -11.17
N VAL A 249 -2.86 10.30 -9.97
CA VAL A 249 -3.16 9.40 -8.84
C VAL A 249 -4.30 10.00 -8.03
N GLU A 250 -5.40 9.27 -7.92
CA GLU A 250 -6.51 9.64 -7.05
C GLU A 250 -6.15 9.38 -5.59
N VAL A 251 -6.39 10.36 -4.70
CA VAL A 251 -6.02 10.26 -3.28
C VAL A 251 -7.26 10.43 -2.40
N ARG A 252 -7.39 9.54 -1.43
CA ARG A 252 -8.33 9.67 -0.31
C ARG A 252 -7.59 9.46 1.00
N TYR A 253 -8.23 9.82 2.10
CA TYR A 253 -7.62 9.79 3.43
C TYR A 253 -8.40 8.93 4.40
N LEU A 254 -7.65 8.29 5.30
CA LEU A 254 -8.18 7.61 6.47
C LEU A 254 -7.79 8.39 7.72
N ALA A 255 -8.76 8.69 8.58
CA ALA A 255 -8.52 9.32 9.87
C ALA A 255 -7.79 8.34 10.79
N GLN A 256 -6.56 8.66 11.17
CA GLN A 256 -5.64 7.80 11.91
C GLN A 256 -5.74 8.06 13.40
N VAL A 257 -6.43 7.18 14.16
CA VAL A 257 -6.62 7.24 15.61
C VAL A 257 -5.47 6.54 16.33
N LEU A 258 -4.83 7.20 17.28
CA LEU A 258 -3.69 6.68 18.05
C LEU A 258 -4.19 5.87 19.26
N ARG A 259 -4.16 4.54 19.18
CA ARG A 259 -4.75 3.61 20.18
C ARG A 259 -3.92 3.38 21.45
N ILE A 260 -2.75 3.99 21.56
CA ILE A 260 -1.83 3.81 22.69
C ILE A 260 -1.98 4.87 23.81
N TRP A 261 -3.00 5.71 23.72
CA TRP A 261 -3.31 6.74 24.71
C TRP A 261 -4.44 6.28 25.63
N GLU A 262 -4.74 7.09 26.67
CA GLU A 262 -5.78 6.71 27.62
C GLU A 262 -7.19 6.74 27.00
N PRO A 263 -8.17 6.03 27.57
CA PRO A 263 -9.49 5.83 26.97
C PRO A 263 -10.21 7.11 26.55
N GLU A 264 -10.14 8.18 27.34
CA GLU A 264 -10.77 9.46 27.01
C GLU A 264 -10.17 10.07 25.74
N GLU A 265 -8.85 9.98 25.61
CA GLU A 265 -8.11 10.54 24.49
C GLU A 265 -8.42 9.75 23.20
N VAL A 266 -8.53 8.42 23.28
CA VAL A 266 -8.91 7.54 22.14
C VAL A 266 -10.38 7.78 21.78
N TYR A 267 -11.26 7.93 22.77
CA TYR A 267 -12.67 8.22 22.54
C TYR A 267 -12.88 9.51 21.73
N ALA A 268 -12.27 10.61 22.17
CA ALA A 268 -12.39 11.91 21.47
C ALA A 268 -11.80 11.88 20.05
N GLN A 269 -10.67 11.20 19.84
CA GLN A 269 -10.11 10.99 18.51
C GLN A 269 -11.08 10.21 17.62
N THR A 270 -11.77 9.18 18.16
CA THR A 270 -12.75 8.40 17.42
C THR A 270 -13.96 9.25 17.02
N VAL A 271 -14.46 10.10 17.92
CA VAL A 271 -15.53 11.07 17.59
C VAL A 271 -15.06 12.04 16.51
N LEU A 272 -13.83 12.56 16.63
CA LEU A 272 -13.24 13.44 15.61
C LEU A 272 -13.15 12.73 14.26
N ALA A 273 -12.71 11.47 14.22
CA ALA A 273 -12.61 10.69 12.98
C ALA A 273 -13.97 10.60 12.25
N TYR A 274 -15.04 10.25 12.94
CA TYR A 274 -16.38 10.21 12.35
C TYR A 274 -16.88 11.58 11.89
N LYS A 275 -16.56 12.66 12.64
CA LYS A 275 -16.89 14.04 12.24
C LYS A 275 -16.14 14.44 10.96
N LEU A 276 -14.87 14.07 10.83
CA LEU A 276 -14.06 14.33 9.65
C LEU A 276 -14.61 13.61 8.41
N ILE A 277 -14.93 12.31 8.52
CA ILE A 277 -15.55 11.53 7.43
C ILE A 277 -16.89 12.15 7.01
N LYS A 278 -17.68 12.64 7.95
CA LYS A 278 -18.95 13.31 7.65
C LYS A 278 -18.75 14.67 6.96
N ALA A 279 -17.70 15.38 7.32
CA ALA A 279 -17.49 16.76 6.89
C ALA A 279 -16.88 16.90 5.50
N ASP A 280 -16.08 15.92 5.05
CA ASP A 280 -15.34 16.00 3.78
C ASP A 280 -15.27 14.64 3.07
N PRO A 281 -15.73 14.55 1.80
CA PRO A 281 -15.74 13.30 1.03
C PRO A 281 -14.35 12.76 0.70
N ARG A 282 -13.28 13.54 0.86
CA ARG A 282 -11.91 13.07 0.70
C ARG A 282 -11.48 12.15 1.85
N ILE A 283 -12.13 12.26 3.03
CA ILE A 283 -11.85 11.41 4.18
C ILE A 283 -12.87 10.27 4.18
N VAL A 284 -12.45 9.10 3.70
CA VAL A 284 -13.35 7.99 3.35
C VAL A 284 -13.50 6.95 4.46
N GLY A 285 -12.68 7.05 5.53
CA GLY A 285 -12.74 6.08 6.61
C GLY A 285 -11.82 6.41 7.77
N LEU A 286 -11.73 5.48 8.71
CA LEU A 286 -10.86 5.55 9.88
C LEU A 286 -10.04 4.26 10.05
N ASN A 287 -8.90 4.40 10.75
CA ASN A 287 -8.09 3.28 11.21
C ASN A 287 -7.49 3.57 12.60
N PHE A 288 -7.36 2.54 13.42
CA PHE A 288 -6.66 2.62 14.70
C PHE A 288 -5.22 2.15 14.50
N VAL A 289 -4.26 2.99 14.87
CA VAL A 289 -2.84 2.81 14.57
C VAL A 289 -1.97 2.83 15.82
N ALA A 290 -0.68 2.72 15.65
CA ALA A 290 0.37 2.48 16.63
C ALA A 290 0.46 0.98 17.03
N PRO A 291 1.58 0.54 17.67
CA PRO A 291 1.83 -0.88 17.92
C PRO A 291 0.64 -1.59 18.58
N GLU A 292 0.16 -2.65 17.95
CA GLU A 292 -0.96 -3.43 18.50
C GLU A 292 -0.57 -4.18 19.78
N ASP A 293 0.71 -4.51 19.91
CA ASP A 293 1.31 -5.14 21.08
C ASP A 293 1.62 -4.16 22.23
N HIS A 294 1.35 -2.85 22.03
CA HIS A 294 1.54 -1.88 23.11
C HIS A 294 0.62 -2.20 24.31
N PRO A 295 1.12 -2.12 25.57
CA PRO A 295 0.34 -2.50 26.76
C PRO A 295 -1.04 -1.83 26.86
N VAL A 296 -1.18 -0.56 26.48
CA VAL A 296 -2.47 0.15 26.45
C VAL A 296 -3.37 -0.41 25.35
N ALA A 297 -2.83 -0.62 24.13
CA ALA A 297 -3.60 -1.17 23.02
C ALA A 297 -4.14 -2.58 23.34
N LEU A 298 -3.33 -3.45 23.95
CA LEU A 298 -3.75 -4.79 24.38
C LEU A 298 -4.80 -4.73 25.50
N ARG A 299 -4.58 -3.87 26.51
CA ARG A 299 -5.49 -3.71 27.67
C ARG A 299 -6.88 -3.27 27.21
N ASP A 300 -6.94 -2.31 26.29
CA ASP A 300 -8.17 -1.57 25.98
C ASP A 300 -8.78 -1.99 24.63
N TYR A 301 -8.25 -3.01 23.96
CA TYR A 301 -8.66 -3.37 22.60
C TYR A 301 -10.18 -3.53 22.46
N LYS A 302 -10.82 -4.32 23.35
CA LYS A 302 -12.28 -4.51 23.33
C LYS A 302 -13.05 -3.20 23.55
N MET A 303 -12.57 -2.36 24.45
CA MET A 303 -13.16 -1.04 24.70
C MET A 303 -13.05 -0.16 23.45
N HIS A 304 -11.90 -0.16 22.78
CA HIS A 304 -11.68 0.57 21.54
C HIS A 304 -12.63 0.12 20.42
N MET A 305 -12.84 -1.19 20.26
CA MET A 305 -13.83 -1.72 19.29
C MET A 305 -15.26 -1.30 19.67
N GLY A 306 -15.56 -1.30 20.98
CA GLY A 306 -16.82 -0.76 21.52
C GLY A 306 -17.01 0.73 21.22
N PHE A 307 -15.98 1.55 21.31
CA PHE A 307 -16.05 2.99 20.97
C PHE A 307 -16.43 3.19 19.50
N ILE A 308 -15.80 2.44 18.59
CA ILE A 308 -16.12 2.51 17.15
C ILE A 308 -17.60 2.18 16.92
N ALA A 309 -18.08 1.08 17.50
CA ALA A 309 -19.47 0.64 17.37
C ALA A 309 -20.45 1.66 17.96
N GLU A 310 -20.22 2.10 19.19
CA GLU A 310 -21.11 3.01 19.91
C GLU A 310 -21.19 4.38 19.24
N ILE A 311 -20.04 4.99 18.94
CA ILE A 311 -19.97 6.29 18.27
C ILE A 311 -20.56 6.19 16.85
N GLY A 312 -20.36 5.07 16.17
CA GLY A 312 -20.94 4.78 14.86
C GLY A 312 -22.47 4.90 14.85
N THR A 313 -23.15 4.68 15.97
CA THR A 313 -24.61 4.87 16.05
C THR A 313 -25.03 6.32 15.83
N MET A 314 -24.18 7.29 16.14
CA MET A 314 -24.39 8.72 15.84
C MET A 314 -24.08 9.10 14.39
N PHE A 315 -23.33 8.25 13.68
CA PHE A 315 -22.82 8.50 12.34
C PHE A 315 -23.06 7.29 11.42
N PRO A 316 -24.31 6.80 11.25
CA PRO A 316 -24.58 5.50 10.60
C PRO A 316 -24.09 5.42 9.15
N GLU A 317 -24.07 6.53 8.40
CA GLU A 317 -23.59 6.55 7.01
C GLU A 317 -22.05 6.46 6.92
N GLN A 318 -21.32 6.88 7.97
CA GLN A 318 -19.85 6.89 8.02
C GLN A 318 -19.24 5.55 8.45
N THR A 319 -20.04 4.60 8.96
CA THR A 319 -19.59 3.28 9.40
C THR A 319 -19.13 2.37 8.26
N LYS A 320 -19.34 2.76 7.02
CA LYS A 320 -18.90 2.00 5.83
C LYS A 320 -17.40 2.05 5.62
N GLY A 321 -16.71 3.06 6.15
CA GLY A 321 -15.29 3.30 5.98
C GLY A 321 -14.43 2.83 7.18
N ILE A 322 -14.68 1.65 7.73
CA ILE A 322 -13.88 1.12 8.85
C ILE A 322 -12.88 0.10 8.34
N THR A 323 -11.59 0.42 8.47
CA THR A 323 -10.47 -0.50 8.35
C THR A 323 -9.63 -0.45 9.61
N LEU A 324 -9.06 -1.56 10.06
CA LEU A 324 -8.35 -1.62 11.34
C LEU A 324 -7.09 -2.45 11.24
N HIS A 325 -5.97 -1.95 11.81
CA HIS A 325 -4.86 -2.82 12.16
C HIS A 325 -5.36 -3.83 13.18
N SER A 326 -5.40 -5.08 12.81
CA SER A 326 -5.87 -6.15 13.68
C SER A 326 -5.19 -7.46 13.36
N GLY A 327 -4.69 -8.11 14.40
CA GLY A 327 -3.90 -9.32 14.25
C GLY A 327 -2.48 -9.07 13.74
N GLU A 328 -1.93 -7.86 13.92
CA GLU A 328 -0.51 -7.59 13.76
C GLU A 328 0.25 -8.04 15.01
N LEU A 329 0.06 -9.31 15.37
CA LEU A 329 0.57 -9.90 16.58
C LEU A 329 1.29 -11.22 16.31
N ALA A 330 2.24 -11.56 17.17
CA ALA A 330 2.96 -12.81 17.14
C ALA A 330 3.28 -13.29 18.57
N LEU A 331 3.33 -14.62 18.77
CA LEU A 331 3.64 -15.24 20.06
C LEU A 331 4.98 -14.77 20.67
N GLY A 332 5.90 -14.29 19.83
CA GLY A 332 7.17 -13.74 20.30
C GLY A 332 7.08 -12.32 20.87
N LEU A 333 5.97 -11.60 20.62
CA LEU A 333 5.77 -10.21 21.05
C LEU A 333 4.77 -10.10 22.20
N VAL A 334 3.72 -10.92 22.21
CA VAL A 334 2.62 -10.82 23.20
C VAL A 334 2.40 -12.15 23.91
N PRO A 335 1.84 -12.12 25.14
CA PRO A 335 1.36 -13.32 25.82
C PRO A 335 0.25 -14.02 25.02
N PRO A 336 0.11 -15.36 25.15
CA PRO A 336 -0.85 -16.15 24.36
C PRO A 336 -2.31 -15.68 24.46
N GLU A 337 -2.71 -15.14 25.60
CA GLU A 337 -4.06 -14.64 25.85
C GLU A 337 -4.47 -13.44 24.99
N HIS A 338 -3.52 -12.78 24.32
CA HIS A 338 -3.78 -11.68 23.40
C HIS A 338 -3.85 -12.13 21.94
N LEU A 339 -3.64 -13.40 21.64
CA LEU A 339 -3.68 -13.92 20.27
C LEU A 339 -5.04 -14.50 19.90
N GLY A 340 -5.40 -14.39 18.61
CA GLY A 340 -6.49 -15.12 17.98
C GLY A 340 -7.89 -14.60 18.24
N TRP A 341 -8.07 -13.37 18.72
CA TRP A 341 -9.40 -12.80 18.94
C TRP A 341 -9.55 -11.34 18.46
N HIS A 342 -8.46 -10.62 18.24
CA HIS A 342 -8.50 -9.22 17.80
C HIS A 342 -9.21 -9.07 16.47
N ILE A 343 -8.94 -9.93 15.49
CA ILE A 343 -9.58 -9.92 14.17
C ILE A 343 -11.09 -10.10 14.29
N THR A 344 -11.52 -11.03 15.14
CA THR A 344 -12.96 -11.27 15.38
C THR A 344 -13.63 -10.02 15.97
N GLU A 345 -13.02 -9.40 16.99
CA GLU A 345 -13.56 -8.17 17.61
C GLU A 345 -13.61 -7.00 16.60
N ALA A 346 -12.60 -6.84 15.77
CA ALA A 346 -12.59 -5.82 14.71
C ALA A 346 -13.75 -6.00 13.72
N ILE A 347 -14.02 -7.23 13.31
CA ILE A 347 -15.07 -7.55 12.34
C ILE A 347 -16.47 -7.51 12.99
N GLU A 348 -16.64 -8.18 14.14
CA GLU A 348 -17.96 -8.42 14.72
C GLU A 348 -18.45 -7.30 15.62
N VAL A 349 -17.55 -6.59 16.30
CA VAL A 349 -17.89 -5.49 17.21
C VAL A 349 -17.74 -4.15 16.51
N ALA A 350 -16.55 -3.84 15.97
CA ALA A 350 -16.30 -2.55 15.32
C ALA A 350 -16.91 -2.46 13.91
N GLY A 351 -17.26 -3.58 13.28
CA GLY A 351 -17.84 -3.60 11.93
C GLY A 351 -16.82 -3.33 10.83
N ALA A 352 -15.56 -3.69 11.03
CA ALA A 352 -14.51 -3.51 10.04
C ALA A 352 -14.84 -4.19 8.71
N ARG A 353 -14.71 -3.47 7.62
CA ARG A 353 -14.90 -3.94 6.24
C ARG A 353 -13.58 -4.38 5.62
N ARG A 354 -12.47 -3.92 6.19
CA ARG A 354 -11.12 -4.35 5.86
C ARG A 354 -10.32 -4.53 7.15
N VAL A 355 -9.36 -5.44 7.09
CA VAL A 355 -8.48 -5.75 8.22
C VAL A 355 -7.03 -5.65 7.73
N GLY A 356 -6.26 -4.75 8.32
CA GLY A 356 -4.82 -4.63 8.07
C GLY A 356 -4.04 -5.76 8.75
N HIS A 357 -3.07 -6.33 8.05
CA HIS A 357 -2.16 -7.41 8.47
C HIS A 357 -2.83 -8.76 8.66
N ALA A 358 -3.70 -8.90 9.65
CA ALA A 358 -4.43 -10.13 9.99
C ALA A 358 -3.53 -11.38 10.08
N VAL A 359 -2.32 -11.24 10.68
CA VAL A 359 -1.29 -12.30 10.68
C VAL A 359 -1.58 -13.38 11.72
N ASP A 360 -2.13 -13.01 12.89
CA ASP A 360 -2.37 -13.92 13.99
C ASP A 360 -3.62 -14.80 13.84
N ILE A 361 -4.30 -14.76 12.70
CA ILE A 361 -5.54 -15.51 12.43
C ILE A 361 -5.40 -17.01 12.75
N ALA A 362 -4.21 -17.56 12.57
CA ALA A 362 -3.94 -18.98 12.86
C ALA A 362 -4.10 -19.34 14.35
N HIS A 363 -4.11 -18.35 15.25
CA HIS A 363 -4.36 -18.52 16.67
C HIS A 363 -5.85 -18.46 17.03
N THR A 364 -6.73 -18.13 16.09
CA THR A 364 -8.18 -18.03 16.32
C THR A 364 -8.77 -19.43 16.56
N PRO A 365 -9.47 -19.66 17.69
CA PRO A 365 -10.05 -20.97 17.98
C PRO A 365 -11.02 -21.45 16.90
N GLU A 366 -11.84 -20.54 16.37
CA GLU A 366 -12.84 -20.81 15.33
C GLU A 366 -12.32 -20.41 13.92
N LEU A 367 -11.05 -20.68 13.64
CA LEU A 367 -10.34 -20.26 12.43
C LEU A 367 -11.16 -20.42 11.14
N TYR A 368 -11.67 -21.63 10.90
CA TYR A 368 -12.37 -21.93 9.64
C TYR A 368 -13.74 -21.27 9.55
N ALA A 369 -14.39 -20.99 10.66
CA ALA A 369 -15.64 -20.24 10.70
C ALA A 369 -15.38 -18.76 10.37
N LEU A 370 -14.33 -18.19 10.95
CA LEU A 370 -13.91 -16.82 10.67
C LEU A 370 -13.52 -16.63 9.20
N LEU A 371 -12.70 -17.51 8.63
CA LEU A 371 -12.32 -17.46 7.21
C LEU A 371 -13.54 -17.51 6.28
N LYS A 372 -14.50 -18.42 6.55
CA LYS A 372 -15.75 -18.50 5.77
C LYS A 372 -16.58 -17.23 5.91
N LYS A 373 -16.65 -16.65 7.11
CA LYS A 373 -17.34 -15.38 7.36
C LYS A 373 -16.67 -14.25 6.57
N MET A 374 -15.34 -14.14 6.64
CA MET A 374 -14.59 -13.11 5.88
C MET A 374 -14.85 -13.21 4.38
N ALA A 375 -14.84 -14.43 3.83
CA ALA A 375 -15.14 -14.65 2.42
C ALA A 375 -16.59 -14.28 2.06
N GLN A 376 -17.58 -14.73 2.85
CA GLN A 376 -19.00 -14.49 2.62
C GLN A 376 -19.39 -13.01 2.75
N ASP A 377 -18.87 -12.35 3.79
CA ASP A 377 -19.12 -10.93 4.07
C ASP A 377 -18.20 -10.00 3.26
N ARG A 378 -17.31 -10.58 2.43
CA ARG A 378 -16.39 -9.86 1.57
C ARG A 378 -15.48 -8.91 2.37
N ILE A 379 -14.95 -9.37 3.50
CA ILE A 379 -13.98 -8.63 4.32
C ILE A 379 -12.60 -8.75 3.70
N LEU A 380 -12.03 -7.65 3.23
CA LEU A 380 -10.70 -7.65 2.61
C LEU A 380 -9.59 -7.69 3.66
N VAL A 381 -8.52 -8.45 3.37
CA VAL A 381 -7.26 -8.37 4.12
C VAL A 381 -6.26 -7.49 3.36
N GLU A 382 -5.76 -6.46 4.04
CA GLU A 382 -4.68 -5.59 3.56
C GLU A 382 -3.33 -6.23 3.90
N ILE A 383 -2.68 -6.80 2.89
CA ILE A 383 -1.48 -7.64 3.03
C ILE A 383 -0.21 -6.79 2.95
N ASN A 384 0.55 -6.75 4.02
CA ASN A 384 1.79 -5.98 4.19
C ASN A 384 2.98 -6.93 4.43
N LEU A 385 3.41 -7.67 3.40
CA LEU A 385 4.37 -8.79 3.55
C LEU A 385 5.72 -8.35 4.12
N THR A 386 6.23 -7.20 3.71
CA THR A 386 7.53 -6.71 4.18
C THR A 386 7.44 -6.20 5.61
N SER A 387 6.38 -5.47 5.94
CA SER A 387 6.12 -5.01 7.31
C SER A 387 6.00 -6.20 8.27
N ASN A 388 5.21 -7.22 7.93
CA ASN A 388 5.05 -8.41 8.75
C ASN A 388 6.36 -9.18 8.97
N ASP A 389 7.26 -9.25 7.97
CA ASP A 389 8.61 -9.84 8.13
C ASP A 389 9.51 -8.97 9.04
N VAL A 390 9.41 -7.66 8.92
CA VAL A 390 10.25 -6.73 9.70
C VAL A 390 9.78 -6.67 11.15
N ILE A 391 8.50 -6.42 11.38
CA ILE A 391 7.92 -6.17 12.71
C ILE A 391 7.76 -7.48 13.48
N LEU A 392 7.13 -8.49 12.85
CA LEU A 392 6.74 -9.74 13.51
C LEU A 392 7.73 -10.89 13.29
N GLY A 393 8.63 -10.76 12.31
CA GLY A 393 9.45 -11.88 11.84
C GLY A 393 8.64 -12.94 11.07
N ILE A 394 7.38 -12.64 10.70
CA ILE A 394 6.46 -13.59 10.05
C ILE A 394 6.57 -13.45 8.53
N LYS A 395 6.94 -14.55 7.90
CA LYS A 395 7.06 -14.71 6.46
C LYS A 395 6.75 -16.14 6.05
N TYR A 396 6.76 -16.43 4.75
CA TYR A 396 6.60 -17.80 4.25
C TYR A 396 7.53 -18.80 4.98
N PRO A 397 7.04 -19.98 5.38
CA PRO A 397 5.69 -20.53 5.16
C PRO A 397 4.66 -20.18 6.26
N TYR A 398 4.98 -19.29 7.19
CA TYR A 398 4.15 -18.98 8.36
C TYR A 398 3.16 -17.83 8.15
N HIS A 399 3.28 -17.08 7.03
CA HIS A 399 2.34 -16.01 6.71
C HIS A 399 1.03 -16.59 6.17
N PRO A 400 -0.15 -16.14 6.64
CA PRO A 400 -1.46 -16.73 6.28
C PRO A 400 -1.95 -16.45 4.85
N PHE A 401 -1.15 -15.87 3.98
CA PHE A 401 -1.53 -15.50 2.61
C PHE A 401 -2.15 -16.66 1.81
N GLU A 402 -1.52 -17.85 1.84
CA GLU A 402 -2.03 -19.03 1.12
C GLU A 402 -3.37 -19.50 1.70
N LEU A 403 -3.54 -19.39 3.02
CA LEU A 403 -4.78 -19.73 3.69
C LEU A 403 -5.93 -18.81 3.26
N TYR A 404 -5.68 -17.52 3.14
CA TYR A 404 -6.66 -16.56 2.61
C TYR A 404 -7.02 -16.88 1.16
N MET A 405 -6.04 -17.25 0.31
CA MET A 405 -6.33 -17.70 -1.05
C MET A 405 -7.18 -18.97 -1.12
N GLU A 406 -6.90 -19.94 -0.24
CA GLU A 406 -7.62 -21.23 -0.18
C GLU A 406 -9.09 -21.07 0.18
N TYR A 407 -9.39 -20.07 1.02
CA TYR A 407 -10.77 -19.81 1.48
C TYR A 407 -11.46 -18.67 0.71
N ASP A 408 -10.89 -18.21 -0.40
CA ASP A 408 -11.42 -17.11 -1.22
C ASP A 408 -11.68 -15.81 -0.42
N VAL A 409 -10.90 -15.58 0.64
CA VAL A 409 -10.90 -14.31 1.36
C VAL A 409 -10.25 -13.25 0.46
N PRO A 410 -10.92 -12.13 0.17
CA PRO A 410 -10.34 -11.10 -0.68
C PRO A 410 -9.10 -10.47 -0.05
N MET A 411 -8.08 -10.23 -0.86
CA MET A 411 -6.81 -9.61 -0.45
C MET A 411 -6.41 -8.51 -1.41
N ALA A 412 -5.74 -7.48 -0.89
CA ALA A 412 -4.96 -6.50 -1.66
C ALA A 412 -3.56 -6.38 -1.05
N LEU A 413 -2.55 -6.10 -1.88
CA LEU A 413 -1.21 -5.80 -1.41
C LEU A 413 -1.09 -4.32 -1.07
N SER A 414 -0.43 -4.01 0.02
CA SER A 414 -0.19 -2.65 0.50
C SER A 414 1.22 -2.52 1.05
N THR A 415 1.70 -1.30 1.24
CA THR A 415 3.08 -1.02 1.63
C THR A 415 3.28 -0.74 3.10
N ASP A 416 2.21 -0.38 3.82
CA ASP A 416 2.25 0.12 5.18
C ASP A 416 3.07 1.42 5.26
N ASP A 417 4.32 1.36 5.70
CA ASP A 417 5.28 2.45 5.77
C ASP A 417 6.40 2.25 4.73
N GLU A 418 6.14 2.57 3.49
CA GLU A 418 6.99 2.35 2.32
C GLU A 418 8.42 2.90 2.49
N GLY A 419 8.53 4.12 3.01
CA GLY A 419 9.80 4.80 3.24
C GLY A 419 10.58 4.21 4.43
N VAL A 420 9.90 3.89 5.54
CA VAL A 420 10.50 3.23 6.70
C VAL A 420 11.01 1.85 6.32
N SER A 421 10.19 1.06 5.62
CA SER A 421 10.54 -0.30 5.18
C SER A 421 11.50 -0.35 4.00
N ARG A 422 11.76 0.80 3.34
CA ARG A 422 12.67 0.92 2.16
C ARG A 422 12.20 0.07 0.97
N ILE A 423 10.92 0.07 0.72
CA ILE A 423 10.26 -0.68 -0.36
C ILE A 423 9.43 0.26 -1.23
N ASP A 424 8.69 -0.32 -2.15
CA ASP A 424 7.57 0.26 -2.88
C ASP A 424 6.51 -0.81 -3.17
N LEU A 425 5.33 -0.42 -3.62
CA LEU A 425 4.25 -1.39 -3.88
C LEU A 425 4.66 -2.42 -4.96
N THR A 426 5.49 -2.04 -5.93
CA THR A 426 6.03 -2.99 -6.91
C THR A 426 6.87 -4.08 -6.24
N HIS A 427 7.59 -3.75 -5.16
CA HIS A 427 8.32 -4.73 -4.35
C HIS A 427 7.38 -5.73 -3.70
N GLU A 428 6.26 -5.28 -3.11
CA GLU A 428 5.27 -6.17 -2.49
C GLU A 428 4.66 -7.12 -3.53
N TYR A 429 4.31 -6.63 -4.73
CA TYR A 429 3.85 -7.47 -5.84
C TYR A 429 4.92 -8.49 -6.29
N GLN A 430 6.17 -8.08 -6.37
CA GLN A 430 7.29 -8.98 -6.70
C GLN A 430 7.47 -10.05 -5.63
N ARG A 431 7.49 -9.64 -4.36
CA ARG A 431 7.62 -10.51 -3.21
C ARG A 431 6.50 -11.54 -3.15
N ALA A 432 5.24 -11.11 -3.27
CA ALA A 432 4.08 -11.99 -3.31
C ALA A 432 4.17 -13.00 -4.46
N THR A 433 4.47 -12.51 -5.68
CA THR A 433 4.57 -13.36 -6.88
C THR A 433 5.59 -14.47 -6.73
N GLN A 434 6.79 -14.13 -6.21
CA GLN A 434 7.88 -15.11 -6.08
C GLN A 434 7.71 -16.04 -4.89
N THR A 435 7.14 -15.53 -3.79
CA THR A 435 6.97 -16.30 -2.56
C THR A 435 5.84 -17.33 -2.67
N PHE A 436 4.71 -16.94 -3.26
CA PHE A 436 3.49 -17.75 -3.35
C PHE A 436 3.20 -18.27 -4.75
N ASP A 437 4.18 -18.22 -5.65
CA ASP A 437 4.11 -18.70 -7.02
C ASP A 437 2.86 -18.21 -7.80
N LEU A 438 2.49 -16.94 -7.63
CA LEU A 438 1.25 -16.39 -8.17
C LEU A 438 1.18 -16.46 -9.70
N SER A 439 0.00 -16.75 -10.23
CA SER A 439 -0.31 -16.60 -11.64
C SER A 439 -0.53 -15.13 -12.02
N PHE A 440 -0.40 -14.79 -13.30
CA PHE A 440 -0.68 -13.42 -13.77
C PHE A 440 -2.13 -13.00 -13.49
N ALA A 441 -3.08 -13.92 -13.63
CA ALA A 441 -4.48 -13.66 -13.29
C ALA A 441 -4.65 -13.30 -11.79
N ARG A 442 -3.95 -14.00 -10.89
CA ARG A 442 -3.98 -13.67 -9.46
C ARG A 442 -3.35 -12.31 -9.16
N VAL A 443 -2.25 -11.98 -9.83
CA VAL A 443 -1.59 -10.66 -9.67
C VAL A 443 -2.52 -9.53 -10.13
N ARG A 444 -3.24 -9.70 -11.25
CA ARG A 444 -4.27 -8.75 -11.70
C ARG A 444 -5.45 -8.67 -10.73
N ALA A 445 -5.89 -9.80 -10.19
CA ALA A 445 -6.95 -9.84 -9.20
C ALA A 445 -6.62 -9.03 -7.93
N LEU A 446 -5.38 -9.14 -7.42
CA LEU A 446 -4.91 -8.32 -6.29
C LEU A 446 -4.97 -6.82 -6.60
N SER A 447 -4.63 -6.43 -7.84
CA SER A 447 -4.74 -5.06 -8.31
C SER A 447 -6.19 -4.57 -8.38
N ARG A 448 -7.11 -5.39 -8.94
CA ARG A 448 -8.54 -5.06 -9.00
C ARG A 448 -9.18 -5.02 -7.62
N ASN A 449 -8.78 -5.92 -6.72
CA ASN A 449 -9.28 -5.94 -5.34
C ASN A 449 -9.00 -4.62 -4.61
N ALA A 450 -7.85 -3.99 -4.82
CA ALA A 450 -7.56 -2.70 -4.22
C ALA A 450 -8.61 -1.62 -4.59
N LEU A 451 -9.18 -1.68 -5.80
CA LEU A 451 -10.26 -0.77 -6.19
C LEU A 451 -11.67 -1.30 -5.86
N GLN A 452 -11.85 -2.62 -5.81
CA GLN A 452 -13.13 -3.21 -5.43
C GLN A 452 -13.50 -2.89 -3.98
N TYR A 453 -12.50 -2.91 -3.10
CA TYR A 453 -12.67 -2.77 -1.66
C TYR A 453 -12.23 -1.42 -1.10
N ASN A 454 -11.90 -0.44 -1.94
CA ASN A 454 -11.72 0.94 -1.48
C ASN A 454 -13.03 1.51 -0.91
N PHE A 455 -12.94 2.63 -0.21
CA PHE A 455 -14.11 3.26 0.40
C PHE A 455 -14.74 4.37 -0.45
N LEU A 456 -14.38 4.47 -1.74
CA LEU A 456 -15.05 5.40 -2.66
C LEU A 456 -16.55 5.10 -2.76
N PRO A 457 -17.38 6.13 -2.92
CA PRO A 457 -18.82 5.98 -3.11
C PRO A 457 -19.15 5.37 -4.47
N GLY A 458 -20.35 4.78 -4.54
CA GLY A 458 -20.91 4.21 -5.76
C GLY A 458 -20.84 2.69 -5.81
N ALA A 459 -21.46 2.15 -6.83
CA ALA A 459 -21.47 0.71 -7.10
C ALA A 459 -20.15 0.26 -7.73
N ALA A 460 -19.76 -0.98 -7.47
CA ALA A 460 -18.58 -1.57 -8.09
C ALA A 460 -18.86 -2.00 -9.54
N LEU A 461 -17.82 -2.00 -10.36
CA LEU A 461 -17.84 -2.43 -11.75
C LEU A 461 -17.76 -3.95 -11.90
N PHE A 462 -16.95 -4.62 -11.06
CA PHE A 462 -16.64 -6.03 -11.21
C PHE A 462 -17.69 -6.94 -10.55
N GLU A 463 -18.12 -7.96 -11.28
CA GLU A 463 -18.79 -9.14 -10.73
C GLU A 463 -17.76 -10.06 -10.07
N ASP A 464 -16.66 -10.32 -10.78
CA ASP A 464 -15.53 -11.10 -10.30
C ASP A 464 -14.20 -10.42 -10.66
N THR A 465 -13.43 -10.07 -9.64
CA THR A 465 -12.12 -9.43 -9.80
C THR A 465 -11.04 -10.37 -10.35
N PHE A 466 -11.20 -11.69 -10.17
CA PHE A 466 -10.22 -12.67 -10.64
C PHE A 466 -10.28 -12.82 -12.17
N SER A 467 -11.46 -13.03 -12.73
CA SER A 467 -11.66 -13.02 -14.18
C SER A 467 -11.62 -11.61 -14.78
N GLY A 468 -11.98 -10.60 -13.99
CA GLY A 468 -12.21 -9.24 -14.46
C GLY A 468 -13.57 -9.09 -15.14
N GLU A 469 -14.51 -9.98 -14.81
CA GLU A 469 -15.88 -9.93 -15.33
C GLU A 469 -16.58 -8.65 -14.84
N ILE A 470 -17.09 -7.89 -15.80
CA ILE A 470 -17.77 -6.62 -15.59
C ILE A 470 -19.27 -6.88 -15.54
N SER A 471 -19.94 -6.32 -14.54
CA SER A 471 -21.39 -6.45 -14.35
C SER A 471 -22.17 -5.18 -14.67
N GLY A 472 -23.52 -5.29 -14.65
CA GLY A 472 -24.42 -4.17 -14.79
C GLY A 472 -24.38 -3.49 -16.16
N PRO A 473 -24.54 -2.15 -16.23
CA PRO A 473 -24.69 -1.44 -17.50
C PRO A 473 -23.46 -1.51 -18.42
N CYS A 474 -22.27 -1.78 -17.88
CA CYS A 474 -21.04 -1.92 -18.65
C CYS A 474 -20.73 -3.37 -19.06
N ALA A 475 -21.63 -4.34 -18.79
CA ALA A 475 -21.39 -5.72 -19.15
C ALA A 475 -21.24 -5.90 -20.67
N GLY A 476 -20.12 -6.53 -21.09
CA GLY A 476 -19.81 -6.74 -22.50
C GLY A 476 -19.11 -5.58 -23.20
N GLU A 477 -18.94 -4.43 -22.54
CA GLU A 477 -18.08 -3.36 -23.05
C GLU A 477 -16.60 -3.75 -22.94
N LEU A 478 -15.79 -3.29 -23.90
CA LEU A 478 -14.35 -3.51 -23.92
C LEU A 478 -13.63 -2.22 -23.51
N ALA A 479 -12.74 -2.32 -22.56
CA ALA A 479 -11.97 -1.16 -22.09
C ALA A 479 -11.01 -0.58 -23.16
N ALA A 480 -10.72 -1.35 -24.20
CA ALA A 480 -9.94 -0.89 -25.37
C ALA A 480 -10.78 -0.05 -26.34
N ASP A 481 -12.11 -0.05 -26.24
CA ASP A 481 -12.98 0.68 -27.15
C ASP A 481 -13.06 2.16 -26.76
N ASP A 482 -13.04 3.05 -27.76
CA ASP A 482 -13.14 4.51 -27.56
C ASP A 482 -14.56 4.99 -27.20
N ARG A 483 -15.57 4.13 -27.37
CA ARG A 483 -16.98 4.50 -27.18
C ARG A 483 -17.68 3.49 -26.28
N LEU A 484 -18.33 4.02 -25.26
CA LEU A 484 -19.22 3.30 -24.37
C LEU A 484 -20.68 3.49 -24.81
N SER A 485 -21.53 2.56 -24.43
CA SER A 485 -22.99 2.77 -24.48
C SER A 485 -23.39 3.92 -23.54
N GLU A 486 -24.52 4.57 -23.84
CA GLU A 486 -25.05 5.65 -23.00
C GLU A 486 -25.31 5.18 -21.57
N ASP A 487 -25.79 3.94 -21.40
CA ASP A 487 -26.07 3.36 -20.09
C ASP A 487 -24.79 3.09 -19.28
N CYS A 488 -23.72 2.60 -19.91
CA CYS A 488 -22.43 2.42 -19.25
C CYS A 488 -21.80 3.76 -18.86
N GLN A 489 -21.80 4.74 -19.76
CA GLN A 489 -21.29 6.06 -19.44
C GLN A 489 -22.06 6.70 -18.28
N ALA A 490 -23.37 6.65 -18.28
CA ALA A 490 -24.21 7.17 -17.19
C ALA A 490 -23.94 6.47 -15.84
N PHE A 491 -23.64 5.17 -15.87
CA PHE A 491 -23.26 4.41 -14.67
C PHE A 491 -21.90 4.87 -14.12
N LEU A 492 -20.91 5.04 -14.98
CA LEU A 492 -19.58 5.52 -14.58
C LEU A 492 -19.64 6.96 -14.03
N ASP A 493 -20.45 7.83 -14.64
CA ASP A 493 -20.63 9.23 -14.19
C ASP A 493 -21.28 9.31 -12.77
N GLN A 494 -22.02 8.27 -12.36
CA GLN A 494 -22.70 8.19 -11.05
C GLN A 494 -21.91 7.42 -9.99
N SER A 495 -20.82 6.75 -10.34
CA SER A 495 -20.03 5.93 -9.44
C SER A 495 -18.54 6.22 -9.56
N GLU A 496 -17.98 6.98 -8.61
CA GLU A 496 -16.54 7.23 -8.54
C GLU A 496 -15.74 5.91 -8.51
N LYS A 497 -16.22 4.91 -7.75
CA LYS A 497 -15.61 3.60 -7.69
C LYS A 497 -15.57 2.92 -9.05
N ALA A 498 -16.70 2.82 -9.75
CA ALA A 498 -16.76 2.18 -11.07
C ALA A 498 -15.93 2.91 -12.12
N ALA A 499 -15.95 4.25 -12.11
CA ALA A 499 -15.13 5.06 -13.00
C ALA A 499 -13.63 4.77 -12.84
N LEU A 500 -13.15 4.70 -11.60
CA LEU A 500 -11.75 4.40 -11.31
C LEU A 500 -11.39 2.94 -11.67
N GLN A 501 -12.30 2.00 -11.46
CA GLN A 501 -12.13 0.60 -11.89
C GLN A 501 -12.07 0.49 -13.41
N TRP A 502 -12.89 1.26 -14.12
CA TRP A 502 -12.87 1.34 -15.59
C TRP A 502 -11.54 1.92 -16.11
N ASP A 503 -11.02 2.97 -15.45
CA ASP A 503 -9.70 3.52 -15.81
C ASP A 503 -8.58 2.48 -15.61
N LEU A 504 -8.65 1.67 -14.56
CA LEU A 504 -7.71 0.55 -14.37
C LEU A 504 -7.78 -0.46 -15.53
N GLU A 505 -8.99 -0.85 -15.98
CA GLU A 505 -9.13 -1.80 -17.10
C GLU A 505 -8.62 -1.19 -18.42
N LYS A 506 -8.83 0.09 -18.67
CA LYS A 506 -8.22 0.81 -19.82
C LYS A 506 -6.69 0.76 -19.78
N LYS A 507 -6.11 0.98 -18.58
CA LYS A 507 -4.66 0.87 -18.40
C LYS A 507 -4.17 -0.57 -18.58
N PHE A 508 -4.94 -1.59 -18.17
CA PHE A 508 -4.62 -2.98 -18.44
C PHE A 508 -4.69 -3.31 -19.93
N ALA A 509 -5.69 -2.81 -20.66
CA ALA A 509 -5.77 -3.00 -22.12
C ALA A 509 -4.53 -2.40 -22.82
N ALA A 510 -4.18 -1.15 -22.53
CA ALA A 510 -2.98 -0.52 -23.07
C ALA A 510 -1.67 -1.25 -22.66
N PHE A 511 -1.62 -1.79 -21.46
CA PHE A 511 -0.48 -2.61 -21.02
C PHE A 511 -0.39 -3.92 -21.81
N ASP A 512 -1.50 -4.61 -22.04
CA ASP A 512 -1.56 -5.85 -22.83
C ASP A 512 -1.12 -5.60 -24.29
N GLU A 513 -1.60 -4.52 -24.93
CA GLU A 513 -1.19 -4.07 -26.28
C GLU A 513 0.33 -3.79 -26.37
N SER A 514 0.97 -3.34 -25.31
CA SER A 514 2.41 -3.06 -25.29
C SER A 514 3.30 -4.33 -25.48
N PHE A 515 2.70 -5.52 -25.52
CA PHE A 515 3.36 -6.81 -25.79
C PHE A 515 3.07 -7.36 -27.19
N GLU A 516 2.15 -6.77 -27.96
CA GLU A 516 1.85 -7.14 -29.35
C GLU A 516 2.84 -6.53 -30.33
#